data_efbf9e29f74abd902143852365743b79
#
_entry.id   efbf9e29f74abd902143852365743b79
#
_cell.length_a   1.000
_cell.length_b   1.000
_cell.length_c   1.000
_cell.angle_alpha   90.00
_cell.angle_beta   90.00
_cell.angle_gamma   90.00
#
_symmetry.space_group_name_H-M   'P 1'
#
loop_
_entity.id
_entity.type
_entity.pdbx_description
1 polymer ?
#
loop_
_entity_poly.entity_id
_entity_poly.type
_entity_poly.pdbx_seq_one_letter_code
_entity_poly.pdbx_strand_id
1 'polypeptide(L)'
;MSIKKLLLISYIIAGFIISIFTAFMTFYIIDVPIGMKMFSKIVITISIVLPVIALLSYLIGSYFSKKFADIQKRLILISKEDFTLYDKNEYIDEITEINKILNTVSIQLENSINELKEKNSELTWMVRSFAHDFRTPLTIIQGNIEAIEDGLVANENIPLVLEKVKYETHYMNELLSDVLLFIGSMKSVVKKEKIQLKEFIDKEIFVLLVPDASVTLINAMKEEDEILFTKTDLKKIIINLLDNSIKFTTKGSITIALENNSLIVQDTGTSIETKECEKIFQPFYTVDESKNRLKSGFGLGLAITKNLAQKNDYSLACDTKYKNGFKIALIPQ
;
A
#
# COMPACT_ATOMS: atom_id res chain seq x y z
N MET A 1 -31.33 -23.23 -2.81
CA MET A 1 -32.66 -23.09 -3.47
C MET A 1 -33.01 -21.61 -3.53
N SER A 2 -33.45 -21.06 -4.66
CA SER A 2 -33.69 -19.61 -4.75
C SER A 2 -34.94 -19.19 -3.94
N ILE A 3 -34.93 -17.93 -3.43
CA ILE A 3 -36.08 -17.34 -2.72
C ILE A 3 -37.34 -17.45 -3.55
N LYS A 4 -37.24 -17.22 -4.87
CA LYS A 4 -38.37 -17.39 -5.81
C LYS A 4 -38.96 -18.81 -5.79
N LYS A 5 -38.08 -19.84 -5.80
CA LYS A 5 -38.53 -21.24 -5.74
C LYS A 5 -39.18 -21.59 -4.40
N LEU A 6 -38.63 -21.07 -3.28
CA LEU A 6 -39.18 -21.29 -1.95
C LEU A 6 -40.58 -20.66 -1.84
N LEU A 7 -40.72 -19.40 -2.27
CA LEU A 7 -42.03 -18.72 -2.30
C LEU A 7 -43.02 -19.42 -3.23
N LEU A 8 -42.58 -19.81 -4.45
CA LEU A 8 -43.41 -20.55 -5.37
C LEU A 8 -43.91 -21.86 -4.76
N ILE A 9 -43.04 -22.64 -4.13
CA ILE A 9 -43.43 -23.90 -3.46
C ILE A 9 -44.41 -23.60 -2.32
N SER A 10 -44.20 -22.56 -1.53
CA SER A 10 -45.10 -22.19 -0.42
C SER A 10 -46.49 -21.78 -0.95
N TYR A 11 -46.55 -21.01 -2.08
CA TYR A 11 -47.80 -20.65 -2.72
C TYR A 11 -48.53 -21.87 -3.33
N ILE A 12 -47.79 -22.79 -3.96
CA ILE A 12 -48.36 -24.04 -4.51
C ILE A 12 -48.95 -24.89 -3.38
N ILE A 13 -48.21 -25.07 -2.26
CA ILE A 13 -48.69 -25.84 -1.11
C ILE A 13 -49.92 -25.17 -0.48
N ALA A 14 -49.89 -23.86 -0.28
CA ALA A 14 -51.03 -23.10 0.23
C ALA A 14 -52.22 -23.21 -0.69
N GLY A 15 -52.02 -23.03 -2.01
CA GLY A 15 -53.07 -23.17 -3.03
C GLY A 15 -53.67 -24.58 -3.09
N PHE A 16 -52.82 -25.62 -2.95
CA PHE A 16 -53.27 -27.02 -2.91
C PHE A 16 -54.10 -27.31 -1.66
N ILE A 17 -53.65 -26.83 -0.48
CA ILE A 17 -54.41 -26.97 0.76
C ILE A 17 -55.74 -26.25 0.67
N ILE A 18 -55.79 -25.03 0.11
CA ILE A 18 -56.99 -24.24 -0.09
C ILE A 18 -57.93 -24.96 -1.10
N SER A 19 -57.39 -25.53 -2.19
CA SER A 19 -58.14 -26.25 -3.22
C SER A 19 -58.78 -27.55 -2.68
N ILE A 20 -58.03 -28.37 -1.95
CA ILE A 20 -58.54 -29.57 -1.29
C ILE A 20 -59.66 -29.20 -0.32
N PHE A 21 -59.41 -28.14 0.47
CA PHE A 21 -60.36 -27.72 1.48
C PHE A 21 -61.67 -27.14 0.87
N THR A 22 -61.52 -26.36 -0.22
CA THR A 22 -62.70 -25.85 -0.96
C THR A 22 -63.46 -26.98 -1.61
N ALA A 23 -62.80 -27.99 -2.21
CA ALA A 23 -63.43 -29.16 -2.81
C ALA A 23 -64.17 -30.00 -1.75
N PHE A 24 -63.53 -30.25 -0.57
CA PHE A 24 -64.15 -30.94 0.53
C PHE A 24 -65.38 -30.18 1.08
N MET A 25 -65.28 -28.86 1.15
CA MET A 25 -66.37 -28.00 1.57
C MET A 25 -67.52 -27.91 0.57
N THR A 26 -67.21 -27.87 -0.74
CA THR A 26 -68.23 -27.89 -1.78
C THR A 26 -69.02 -29.19 -1.68
N PHE A 27 -68.34 -30.33 -1.55
CA PHE A 27 -68.99 -31.63 -1.38
C PHE A 27 -69.81 -31.70 -0.10
N TYR A 28 -69.33 -31.11 1.02
CA TYR A 28 -70.02 -31.08 2.30
C TYR A 28 -71.23 -30.09 2.35
N ILE A 29 -71.26 -29.08 1.47
CA ILE A 29 -72.31 -28.05 1.39
C ILE A 29 -73.45 -28.48 0.40
N ILE A 30 -73.16 -29.25 -0.68
CA ILE A 30 -74.13 -29.63 -1.72
C ILE A 30 -75.37 -30.35 -1.15
N ASP A 31 -75.26 -31.12 -0.05
CA ASP A 31 -76.31 -31.86 0.60
C ASP A 31 -77.14 -31.08 1.66
N VAL A 32 -76.99 -29.74 1.72
CA VAL A 32 -77.59 -28.95 2.80
C VAL A 32 -78.51 -27.84 2.25
N PRO A 33 -79.79 -27.74 2.67
CA PRO A 33 -80.66 -26.65 2.27
C PRO A 33 -80.12 -25.27 2.65
N ILE A 34 -80.26 -24.30 1.72
CA ILE A 34 -79.86 -22.93 1.86
C ILE A 34 -80.43 -22.35 3.18
N GLY A 35 -79.61 -21.96 4.10
CA GLY A 35 -80.06 -21.42 5.40
C GLY A 35 -78.91 -21.32 6.44
N MET A 36 -79.27 -21.16 7.74
CA MET A 36 -78.31 -21.01 8.86
C MET A 36 -77.25 -22.11 8.96
N LYS A 37 -77.50 -23.33 8.50
CA LYS A 37 -76.55 -24.43 8.47
C LYS A 37 -75.40 -24.22 7.46
N MET A 38 -75.66 -23.54 6.32
CA MET A 38 -74.67 -23.17 5.35
C MET A 38 -73.72 -22.11 5.88
N PHE A 39 -74.21 -21.09 6.57
CA PHE A 39 -73.45 -20.03 7.20
C PHE A 39 -72.49 -20.58 8.25
N SER A 40 -72.98 -21.47 9.15
CA SER A 40 -72.09 -22.11 10.17
C SER A 40 -70.95 -22.94 9.57
N LYS A 41 -71.15 -23.63 8.46
CA LYS A 41 -70.13 -24.39 7.77
C LYS A 41 -69.05 -23.49 7.15
N ILE A 42 -69.46 -22.36 6.54
CA ILE A 42 -68.50 -21.35 6.00
C ILE A 42 -67.65 -20.77 7.14
N VAL A 43 -68.25 -20.44 8.29
CA VAL A 43 -67.51 -19.92 9.43
C VAL A 43 -66.51 -20.92 9.99
N ILE A 44 -66.88 -22.19 10.09
CA ILE A 44 -65.96 -23.27 10.53
C ILE A 44 -64.79 -23.40 9.58
N THR A 45 -65.06 -23.35 8.24
CA THR A 45 -64.04 -23.40 7.19
C THR A 45 -63.00 -22.29 7.34
N ILE A 46 -63.50 -21.06 7.42
CA ILE A 46 -62.62 -19.88 7.57
C ILE A 46 -61.82 -19.97 8.88
N SER A 47 -62.43 -20.45 9.97
CA SER A 47 -61.78 -20.61 11.26
C SER A 47 -60.65 -21.64 11.27
N ILE A 48 -60.63 -22.58 10.34
CA ILE A 48 -59.52 -23.56 10.21
C ILE A 48 -58.46 -23.07 9.22
N VAL A 49 -58.83 -22.47 8.09
CA VAL A 49 -57.89 -22.06 7.03
C VAL A 49 -57.06 -20.87 7.47
N LEU A 50 -57.66 -19.86 8.08
CA LEU A 50 -56.96 -18.63 8.50
C LEU A 50 -55.79 -18.92 9.46
N PRO A 51 -55.96 -19.73 10.54
CA PRO A 51 -54.84 -20.09 11.40
C PRO A 51 -53.69 -20.83 10.70
N VAL A 52 -53.99 -21.71 9.74
CA VAL A 52 -53.00 -22.45 8.97
C VAL A 52 -52.19 -21.50 8.11
N ILE A 53 -52.82 -20.59 7.39
CA ILE A 53 -52.14 -19.56 6.57
C ILE A 53 -51.29 -18.66 7.47
N ALA A 54 -51.84 -18.21 8.59
CA ALA A 54 -51.16 -17.37 9.57
C ALA A 54 -49.89 -18.08 10.10
N LEU A 55 -50.02 -19.36 10.48
CA LEU A 55 -48.87 -20.16 10.94
C LEU A 55 -47.79 -20.29 9.88
N LEU A 56 -48.13 -20.63 8.63
CA LEU A 56 -47.19 -20.74 7.52
C LEU A 56 -46.48 -19.41 7.26
N SER A 57 -47.23 -18.30 7.23
CA SER A 57 -46.68 -16.95 7.06
C SER A 57 -45.73 -16.58 8.19
N TYR A 58 -46.07 -16.91 9.42
CA TYR A 58 -45.22 -16.68 10.61
C TYR A 58 -43.90 -17.50 10.51
N LEU A 59 -43.98 -18.78 10.16
CA LEU A 59 -42.78 -19.63 10.02
C LEU A 59 -41.82 -19.11 8.95
N ILE A 60 -42.34 -18.73 7.79
CA ILE A 60 -41.57 -18.18 6.68
C ILE A 60 -40.97 -16.82 7.08
N GLY A 61 -41.78 -15.92 7.65
CA GLY A 61 -41.33 -14.61 8.11
C GLY A 61 -40.26 -14.70 9.20
N SER A 62 -40.44 -15.58 10.17
CA SER A 62 -39.46 -15.85 11.23
C SER A 62 -38.11 -16.38 10.67
N TYR A 63 -38.16 -17.28 9.71
CA TYR A 63 -36.96 -17.80 9.05
C TYR A 63 -36.16 -16.69 8.36
N PHE A 64 -36.84 -15.85 7.54
CA PHE A 64 -36.16 -14.74 6.86
C PHE A 64 -35.65 -13.67 7.83
N SER A 65 -36.48 -13.32 8.84
CA SER A 65 -36.08 -12.34 9.87
C SER A 65 -34.78 -12.74 10.56
N LYS A 66 -34.64 -14.05 10.90
CA LYS A 66 -33.41 -14.56 11.52
C LYS A 66 -32.20 -14.45 10.58
N LYS A 67 -32.38 -14.79 9.28
CA LYS A 67 -31.28 -14.68 8.30
C LYS A 67 -30.84 -13.24 8.07
N PHE A 68 -31.77 -12.29 7.99
CA PHE A 68 -31.42 -10.87 7.89
C PHE A 68 -30.75 -10.34 9.15
N ALA A 69 -31.17 -10.80 10.33
CA ALA A 69 -30.49 -10.45 11.59
C ALA A 69 -29.04 -10.97 11.63
N ASP A 70 -28.77 -12.18 11.11
CA ASP A 70 -27.41 -12.71 11.00
C ASP A 70 -26.54 -11.86 10.05
N ILE A 71 -27.07 -11.44 8.90
CA ILE A 71 -26.39 -10.53 7.97
C ILE A 71 -26.12 -9.16 8.63
N GLN A 72 -27.12 -8.60 9.32
CA GLN A 72 -26.96 -7.32 10.03
C GLN A 72 -25.89 -7.41 11.11
N LYS A 73 -25.88 -8.47 11.93
CA LYS A 73 -24.86 -8.71 12.95
C LYS A 73 -23.48 -8.75 12.34
N ARG A 74 -23.33 -9.41 11.19
CA ARG A 74 -22.07 -9.51 10.49
C ARG A 74 -21.59 -8.15 9.97
N LEU A 75 -22.46 -7.34 9.38
CA LEU A 75 -22.13 -5.97 8.97
C LEU A 75 -21.63 -5.12 10.14
N ILE A 76 -22.23 -5.30 11.33
CA ILE A 76 -21.78 -4.63 12.56
C ILE A 76 -20.38 -5.12 12.97
N LEU A 77 -20.05 -6.41 12.82
CA LEU A 77 -18.71 -6.92 13.10
C LEU A 77 -17.69 -6.33 12.14
N ILE A 78 -17.98 -6.32 10.83
CA ILE A 78 -17.11 -5.70 9.82
C ILE A 78 -16.88 -4.22 10.14
N SER A 79 -17.90 -3.47 10.58
CA SER A 79 -17.74 -2.06 10.98
C SER A 79 -16.86 -1.85 12.21
N LYS A 80 -16.61 -2.90 12.98
CA LYS A 80 -15.70 -2.91 14.14
C LYS A 80 -14.32 -3.52 13.82
N GLU A 81 -13.98 -3.61 12.56
CA GLU A 81 -12.75 -4.23 12.06
C GLU A 81 -12.62 -5.75 12.37
N ASP A 82 -13.75 -6.44 12.61
CA ASP A 82 -13.78 -7.90 12.70
C ASP A 82 -14.15 -8.49 11.33
N PHE A 83 -13.14 -8.94 10.59
CA PHE A 83 -13.26 -9.45 9.22
C PHE A 83 -13.40 -10.97 9.15
N THR A 84 -13.81 -11.62 10.23
CA THR A 84 -13.98 -13.08 10.29
C THR A 84 -14.85 -13.58 9.13
N LEU A 85 -14.33 -14.54 8.36
CA LEU A 85 -15.02 -15.10 7.21
C LEU A 85 -16.14 -16.05 7.66
N TYR A 86 -17.23 -16.03 6.91
CA TYR A 86 -18.38 -16.92 7.15
C TYR A 86 -18.44 -17.99 6.07
N ASP A 87 -18.17 -19.23 6.47
CA ASP A 87 -18.14 -20.40 5.58
C ASP A 87 -19.29 -21.36 5.92
N LYS A 88 -20.54 -20.89 5.79
CA LYS A 88 -21.72 -21.74 5.87
C LYS A 88 -22.51 -21.68 4.57
N ASN A 89 -22.72 -22.85 3.95
CA ASN A 89 -23.68 -22.97 2.86
C ASN A 89 -25.10 -22.88 3.43
N GLU A 90 -25.85 -21.93 2.94
CA GLU A 90 -27.25 -21.76 3.30
C GLU A 90 -28.14 -22.53 2.30
N TYR A 91 -29.37 -22.91 2.74
CA TYR A 91 -30.33 -23.56 1.85
C TYR A 91 -30.87 -22.65 0.73
N ILE A 92 -30.74 -21.33 0.90
CA ILE A 92 -31.17 -20.31 -0.04
C ILE A 92 -29.97 -19.78 -0.80
N ASP A 93 -30.00 -19.91 -2.13
CA ASP A 93 -28.89 -19.57 -2.99
C ASP A 93 -28.54 -18.07 -2.91
N GLU A 94 -29.54 -17.19 -2.84
CA GLU A 94 -29.36 -15.74 -2.74
C GLU A 94 -28.71 -15.32 -1.41
N ILE A 95 -29.01 -15.99 -0.31
CA ILE A 95 -28.34 -15.73 0.99
C ILE A 95 -26.89 -16.21 0.96
N THR A 96 -26.63 -17.33 0.30
CA THR A 96 -25.26 -17.84 0.08
C THR A 96 -24.45 -16.86 -0.76
N GLU A 97 -25.03 -16.29 -1.82
CA GLU A 97 -24.39 -15.30 -2.68
C GLU A 97 -24.07 -14.01 -1.91
N ILE A 98 -25.02 -13.49 -1.12
CA ILE A 98 -24.78 -12.33 -0.24
C ILE A 98 -23.62 -12.61 0.70
N ASN A 99 -23.56 -13.79 1.33
CA ASN A 99 -22.46 -14.16 2.22
C ASN A 99 -21.10 -14.23 1.51
N LYS A 100 -21.05 -14.72 0.25
CA LYS A 100 -19.83 -14.70 -0.56
C LYS A 100 -19.37 -13.27 -0.88
N ILE A 101 -20.31 -12.40 -1.28
CA ILE A 101 -20.01 -10.98 -1.54
C ILE A 101 -19.48 -10.30 -0.26
N LEU A 102 -20.11 -10.53 0.88
CA LEU A 102 -19.65 -9.99 2.16
C LEU A 102 -18.25 -10.50 2.54
N ASN A 103 -17.93 -11.78 2.26
CA ASN A 103 -16.57 -12.30 2.45
C ASN A 103 -15.56 -11.55 1.58
N THR A 104 -15.87 -11.35 0.30
CA THR A 104 -15.00 -10.61 -0.63
C THR A 104 -14.76 -9.17 -0.14
N VAL A 105 -15.83 -8.47 0.24
CA VAL A 105 -15.74 -7.11 0.79
C VAL A 105 -14.93 -7.07 2.08
N SER A 106 -15.11 -8.05 2.98
CA SER A 106 -14.34 -8.16 4.21
C SER A 106 -12.84 -8.29 3.94
N ILE A 107 -12.45 -9.19 3.03
CA ILE A 107 -11.04 -9.38 2.64
C ILE A 107 -10.45 -8.11 2.02
N GLN A 108 -11.18 -7.47 1.10
CA GLN A 108 -10.70 -6.24 0.46
C GLN A 108 -10.53 -5.10 1.47
N LEU A 109 -11.47 -4.97 2.41
CA LEU A 109 -11.42 -3.93 3.44
C LEU A 109 -10.28 -4.17 4.43
N GLU A 110 -10.09 -5.43 4.88
CA GLU A 110 -8.98 -5.83 5.74
C GLU A 110 -7.63 -5.51 5.09
N ASN A 111 -7.44 -5.89 3.82
CA ASN A 111 -6.21 -5.60 3.08
C ASN A 111 -5.97 -4.09 2.96
N SER A 112 -7.02 -3.31 2.63
CA SER A 112 -6.90 -1.85 2.52
C SER A 112 -6.56 -1.18 3.84
N ILE A 113 -7.16 -1.63 4.95
CA ILE A 113 -6.87 -1.10 6.28
C ILE A 113 -5.44 -1.45 6.71
N ASN A 114 -5.00 -2.68 6.46
CA ASN A 114 -3.64 -3.11 6.78
C ASN A 114 -2.60 -2.30 5.98
N GLU A 115 -2.83 -2.10 4.68
CA GLU A 115 -1.98 -1.24 3.84
C GLU A 115 -1.93 0.20 4.35
N LEU A 116 -3.07 0.77 4.76
CA LEU A 116 -3.12 2.11 5.36
C LEU A 116 -2.39 2.18 6.70
N LYS A 117 -2.52 1.17 7.56
CA LYS A 117 -1.81 1.08 8.83
C LYS A 117 -0.30 0.99 8.62
N GLU A 118 0.15 0.19 7.65
CA GLU A 118 1.56 0.05 7.29
C GLU A 118 2.12 1.39 6.79
N LYS A 119 1.46 2.03 5.83
CA LYS A 119 1.85 3.36 5.33
C LYS A 119 1.88 4.42 6.43
N ASN A 120 0.91 4.40 7.34
CA ASN A 120 0.87 5.35 8.45
C ASN A 120 2.01 5.11 9.45
N SER A 121 2.35 3.85 9.73
CA SER A 121 3.48 3.49 10.58
C SER A 121 4.82 3.93 9.96
N GLU A 122 4.97 3.74 8.64
CA GLU A 122 6.15 4.18 7.88
C GLU A 122 6.29 5.71 7.93
N LEU A 123 5.21 6.46 7.69
CA LEU A 123 5.19 7.92 7.81
C LEU A 123 5.53 8.39 9.23
N THR A 124 4.97 7.74 10.25
CA THR A 124 5.23 8.09 11.65
C THR A 124 6.69 7.87 12.02
N TRP A 125 7.25 6.74 11.59
CA TRP A 125 8.67 6.45 11.78
C TRP A 125 9.55 7.47 11.06
N MET A 126 9.22 7.81 9.81
CA MET A 126 9.92 8.83 9.02
C MET A 126 9.93 10.20 9.73
N VAL A 127 8.78 10.67 10.24
CA VAL A 127 8.69 11.93 10.96
C VAL A 127 9.54 11.94 12.23
N ARG A 128 9.58 10.81 12.94
CA ARG A 128 10.43 10.68 14.14
C ARG A 128 11.92 10.73 13.80
N SER A 129 12.35 10.00 12.76
CA SER A 129 13.73 10.01 12.29
C SER A 129 14.16 11.40 11.82
N PHE A 130 13.33 12.06 11.03
CA PHE A 130 13.56 13.43 10.59
C PHE A 130 13.69 14.41 11.79
N ALA A 131 12.77 14.33 12.75
CA ALA A 131 12.83 15.20 13.94
C ALA A 131 14.10 14.96 14.77
N HIS A 132 14.57 13.72 14.86
CA HIS A 132 15.83 13.39 15.52
C HIS A 132 17.03 14.00 14.80
N ASP A 133 17.13 13.78 13.49
CA ASP A 133 18.27 14.25 12.69
C ASP A 133 18.29 15.78 12.54
N PHE A 134 17.12 16.43 12.63
CA PHE A 134 17.00 17.88 12.64
C PHE A 134 17.36 18.50 14.01
N ARG A 135 17.09 17.79 15.11
CA ARG A 135 17.38 18.28 16.48
C ARG A 135 18.88 18.41 16.73
N THR A 136 19.67 17.49 16.22
CA THR A 136 21.12 17.48 16.50
C THR A 136 21.85 18.72 15.96
N PRO A 137 21.76 19.09 14.67
CA PRO A 137 22.38 20.33 14.18
C PRO A 137 21.81 21.58 14.86
N LEU A 138 20.52 21.60 15.16
CA LEU A 138 19.90 22.72 15.87
C LEU A 138 20.51 22.92 17.27
N THR A 139 20.73 21.83 18.03
CA THR A 139 21.40 21.88 19.33
C THR A 139 22.83 22.36 19.20
N ILE A 140 23.57 21.96 18.18
CA ILE A 140 24.94 22.42 17.91
C ILE A 140 24.93 23.92 17.58
N ILE A 141 24.02 24.39 16.76
CA ILE A 141 23.86 25.81 16.41
C ILE A 141 23.59 26.63 17.67
N GLN A 142 22.58 26.23 18.45
CA GLN A 142 22.20 26.92 19.70
C GLN A 142 23.37 26.98 20.68
N GLY A 143 24.01 25.83 20.98
CA GLY A 143 25.12 25.78 21.91
C GLY A 143 26.34 26.62 21.46
N ASN A 144 26.63 26.69 20.15
CA ASN A 144 27.68 27.55 19.64
C ASN A 144 27.34 29.05 19.77
N ILE A 145 26.07 29.43 19.54
CA ILE A 145 25.61 30.83 19.70
C ILE A 145 25.69 31.22 21.20
N GLU A 146 25.10 30.38 22.08
CA GLU A 146 25.17 30.62 23.55
C GLU A 146 26.59 30.75 24.05
N ALA A 147 27.52 29.91 23.56
CA ALA A 147 28.96 30.01 23.95
C ALA A 147 29.60 31.31 23.51
N ILE A 148 29.18 31.91 22.39
CA ILE A 148 29.63 33.22 21.94
C ILE A 148 29.02 34.32 22.82
N GLU A 149 27.72 34.27 23.10
CA GLU A 149 26.98 35.25 23.92
C GLU A 149 27.50 35.29 25.36
N ASP A 150 27.82 34.14 25.94
CA ASP A 150 28.35 33.99 27.29
C ASP A 150 29.87 34.37 27.40
N GLY A 151 30.48 34.74 26.25
CA GLY A 151 31.92 35.09 26.22
C GLY A 151 32.87 33.89 26.48
N LEU A 152 32.37 32.66 26.32
CA LEU A 152 33.16 31.44 26.50
C LEU A 152 34.10 31.15 25.31
N VAL A 153 33.90 31.85 24.18
CA VAL A 153 34.70 31.73 22.96
C VAL A 153 35.67 32.92 22.88
N ALA A 154 36.97 32.67 22.81
CA ALA A 154 37.94 33.72 22.56
C ALA A 154 37.65 34.44 21.22
N ASN A 155 37.81 35.77 21.16
CA ASN A 155 37.46 36.57 19.98
C ASN A 155 38.11 36.07 18.69
N GLU A 156 39.31 35.55 18.73
CA GLU A 156 40.05 34.98 17.60
C GLU A 156 39.38 33.68 17.04
N ASN A 157 38.64 32.98 17.89
CA ASN A 157 37.97 31.73 17.54
C ASN A 157 36.47 31.92 17.07
N ILE A 158 35.90 33.11 17.26
CA ILE A 158 34.52 33.40 16.83
C ILE A 158 34.29 33.09 15.34
N PRO A 159 35.19 33.47 14.39
CA PRO A 159 35.00 33.11 12.99
C PRO A 159 34.91 31.59 12.75
N LEU A 160 35.69 30.79 13.45
CA LEU A 160 35.66 29.31 13.33
C LEU A 160 34.33 28.72 13.85
N VAL A 161 33.82 29.28 14.96
CA VAL A 161 32.51 28.86 15.51
C VAL A 161 31.38 29.24 14.57
N LEU A 162 31.41 30.44 13.99
CA LEU A 162 30.43 30.86 12.99
C LEU A 162 30.48 30.00 11.71
N GLU A 163 31.65 29.54 11.31
CA GLU A 163 31.78 28.58 10.18
C GLU A 163 31.11 27.25 10.50
N LYS A 164 31.23 26.74 11.73
CA LYS A 164 30.48 25.56 12.17
C LYS A 164 28.97 25.78 12.15
N VAL A 165 28.50 26.92 12.65
CA VAL A 165 27.06 27.28 12.59
C VAL A 165 26.55 27.32 11.15
N LYS A 166 27.31 27.95 10.25
CA LYS A 166 26.99 28.02 8.82
C LYS A 166 26.95 26.63 8.19
N TYR A 167 27.87 25.76 8.54
CA TYR A 167 27.92 24.37 8.10
C TYR A 167 26.65 23.60 8.52
N GLU A 168 26.28 23.64 9.82
CA GLU A 168 25.10 22.96 10.34
C GLU A 168 23.81 23.50 9.70
N THR A 169 23.74 24.80 9.42
CA THR A 169 22.62 25.43 8.70
C THR A 169 22.52 24.90 7.27
N HIS A 170 23.63 24.73 6.58
CA HIS A 170 23.65 24.16 5.23
C HIS A 170 23.19 22.71 5.23
N TYR A 171 23.70 21.91 6.17
CA TYR A 171 23.29 20.51 6.40
C TYR A 171 21.76 20.40 6.61
N MET A 172 21.16 21.27 7.42
CA MET A 172 19.71 21.28 7.65
C MET A 172 18.93 21.60 6.37
N ASN A 173 19.42 22.53 5.52
CA ASN A 173 18.80 22.85 4.25
C ASN A 173 18.86 21.68 3.25
N GLU A 174 19.97 20.93 3.21
CA GLU A 174 20.08 19.73 2.39
C GLU A 174 19.11 18.63 2.86
N LEU A 175 19.05 18.38 4.19
CA LEU A 175 18.11 17.44 4.77
C LEU A 175 16.64 17.78 4.43
N LEU A 176 16.28 19.07 4.56
CA LEU A 176 14.94 19.54 4.20
C LEU A 176 14.64 19.33 2.71
N SER A 177 15.60 19.61 1.83
CA SER A 177 15.48 19.41 0.39
C SER A 177 15.25 17.92 0.06
N ASP A 178 16.00 17.02 0.69
CA ASP A 178 15.84 15.58 0.50
C ASP A 178 14.47 15.07 0.99
N VAL A 179 13.98 15.57 2.13
CA VAL A 179 12.64 15.24 2.62
C VAL A 179 11.55 15.72 1.66
N LEU A 180 11.67 16.94 1.13
CA LEU A 180 10.71 17.47 0.14
C LEU A 180 10.75 16.67 -1.16
N LEU A 181 11.92 16.23 -1.61
CA LEU A 181 12.09 15.35 -2.76
C LEU A 181 11.47 13.97 -2.50
N PHE A 182 11.66 13.40 -1.30
CA PHE A 182 11.05 12.14 -0.90
C PHE A 182 9.52 12.21 -0.97
N ILE A 183 8.91 13.23 -0.35
CA ILE A 183 7.45 13.45 -0.39
C ILE A 183 6.98 13.66 -1.84
N GLY A 184 7.72 14.43 -2.64
CA GLY A 184 7.42 14.66 -4.05
C GLY A 184 7.52 13.40 -4.93
N SER A 185 8.38 12.45 -4.56
CA SER A 185 8.55 11.17 -5.27
C SER A 185 7.36 10.22 -5.13
N MET A 186 6.50 10.40 -4.12
CA MET A 186 5.29 9.60 -3.90
C MET A 186 4.12 9.92 -4.85
N LYS A 187 4.20 11.00 -5.66
CA LYS A 187 3.13 11.38 -6.59
C LYS A 187 3.13 10.50 -7.83
N SER A 188 1.96 10.01 -8.24
CA SER A 188 1.80 8.94 -9.23
C SER A 188 1.60 9.36 -10.70
N VAL A 189 1.48 10.65 -11.01
CA VAL A 189 1.24 11.09 -12.40
C VAL A 189 2.55 11.47 -13.08
N VAL A 190 2.92 10.75 -14.16
CA VAL A 190 4.17 10.95 -14.91
C VAL A 190 3.94 10.95 -16.41
N LYS A 191 4.71 11.79 -17.12
CA LYS A 191 4.81 11.77 -18.57
C LYS A 191 6.13 11.08 -18.95
N LYS A 192 6.04 9.85 -19.43
CA LYS A 192 7.21 9.07 -19.89
C LYS A 192 7.56 9.43 -21.32
N GLU A 193 8.85 9.40 -21.63
CA GLU A 193 9.42 9.59 -22.96
C GLU A 193 10.53 8.59 -23.22
N LYS A 194 10.84 8.34 -24.48
CA LYS A 194 11.97 7.49 -24.87
C LYS A 194 13.26 8.28 -24.72
N ILE A 195 14.21 7.73 -23.98
CA ILE A 195 15.49 8.37 -23.66
C ILE A 195 16.61 7.50 -24.19
N GLN A 196 17.46 8.07 -25.03
CA GLN A 196 18.70 7.42 -25.51
C GLN A 196 19.73 7.47 -24.38
N LEU A 197 20.04 6.30 -23.80
CA LEU A 197 20.78 6.21 -22.54
C LEU A 197 22.22 6.66 -22.67
N LYS A 198 22.91 6.28 -23.76
CA LYS A 198 24.31 6.61 -23.94
C LYS A 198 24.56 8.12 -23.94
N GLU A 199 23.86 8.82 -24.81
CA GLU A 199 23.98 10.29 -24.93
C GLU A 199 23.54 11.00 -23.65
N PHE A 200 22.44 10.52 -23.05
CA PHE A 200 21.90 11.10 -21.80
C PHE A 200 22.90 10.99 -20.64
N ILE A 201 23.57 9.84 -20.49
CA ILE A 201 24.56 9.62 -19.43
C ILE A 201 25.79 10.47 -19.67
N ASP A 202 26.35 10.48 -20.89
CA ASP A 202 27.58 11.21 -21.19
C ASP A 202 27.38 12.74 -21.08
N LYS A 203 26.27 13.27 -21.62
CA LYS A 203 26.06 14.73 -21.73
C LYS A 203 25.37 15.37 -20.52
N GLU A 204 24.50 14.62 -19.83
CA GLU A 204 23.67 15.21 -18.77
C GLU A 204 23.98 14.68 -17.35
N ILE A 205 24.66 13.54 -17.22
CA ILE A 205 24.96 12.93 -15.93
C ILE A 205 26.45 13.03 -15.60
N PHE A 206 27.33 12.47 -16.42
CA PHE A 206 28.77 12.42 -16.10
C PHE A 206 29.40 13.82 -15.99
N VAL A 207 28.85 14.80 -16.69
CA VAL A 207 29.32 16.19 -16.59
C VAL A 207 29.07 16.81 -15.21
N LEU A 208 28.12 16.26 -14.44
CA LEU A 208 27.78 16.75 -13.09
C LEU A 208 28.59 16.08 -11.98
N LEU A 209 29.28 14.98 -12.28
CA LEU A 209 29.95 14.14 -11.29
C LEU A 209 31.45 14.37 -11.36
N VAL A 210 32.06 14.55 -10.19
CA VAL A 210 33.51 14.72 -10.07
C VAL A 210 34.04 13.65 -9.10
N PRO A 211 34.35 12.43 -9.62
CA PRO A 211 34.95 11.40 -8.79
C PRO A 211 36.40 11.75 -8.45
N ASP A 212 36.93 11.13 -7.40
CA ASP A 212 38.37 11.17 -7.10
C ASP A 212 39.17 10.62 -8.28
N ALA A 213 40.39 11.11 -8.49
CA ALA A 213 41.30 10.71 -9.58
C ALA A 213 41.59 9.18 -9.62
N SER A 214 41.34 8.48 -8.50
CA SER A 214 41.49 7.02 -8.37
C SER A 214 40.26 6.21 -8.78
N VAL A 215 39.14 6.88 -9.14
CA VAL A 215 37.88 6.25 -9.52
C VAL A 215 37.52 6.59 -10.96
N THR A 216 37.25 5.57 -11.77
CA THR A 216 36.88 5.73 -13.18
C THR A 216 35.39 5.50 -13.37
N LEU A 217 34.67 6.46 -13.99
CA LEU A 217 33.30 6.29 -14.46
C LEU A 217 33.31 5.66 -15.84
N ILE A 218 32.51 4.60 -16.04
CA ILE A 218 32.40 3.85 -17.27
C ILE A 218 30.96 3.84 -17.75
N ASN A 219 30.70 4.47 -18.91
CA ASN A 219 29.42 4.32 -19.61
C ASN A 219 29.54 3.14 -20.59
N ALA A 220 28.96 2.00 -20.22
CA ALA A 220 28.92 0.78 -21.01
C ALA A 220 27.67 0.63 -21.89
N MET A 221 26.90 1.74 -22.08
CA MET A 221 25.72 1.76 -22.94
C MET A 221 26.09 1.69 -24.41
N LYS A 222 25.26 1.01 -25.19
CA LYS A 222 25.34 0.99 -26.67
C LYS A 222 24.53 2.16 -27.23
N GLU A 223 24.76 2.46 -28.51
CA GLU A 223 24.06 3.55 -29.21
C GLU A 223 22.53 3.30 -29.30
N GLU A 224 22.14 2.02 -29.42
CA GLU A 224 20.73 1.58 -29.49
C GLU A 224 20.01 1.50 -28.17
N ASP A 225 20.69 1.64 -27.01
CA ASP A 225 20.10 1.47 -25.70
C ASP A 225 19.15 2.62 -25.37
N GLU A 226 17.87 2.31 -25.23
CA GLU A 226 16.82 3.27 -24.88
C GLU A 226 15.95 2.77 -23.72
N ILE A 227 15.37 3.70 -22.97
CA ILE A 227 14.45 3.42 -21.88
C ILE A 227 13.22 4.33 -21.98
N LEU A 228 12.04 3.80 -21.65
CA LEU A 228 10.81 4.58 -21.55
C LEU A 228 10.63 5.06 -20.09
N PHE A 229 10.93 6.33 -19.85
CA PHE A 229 10.99 6.86 -18.49
C PHE A 229 10.67 8.36 -18.42
N THR A 230 10.37 8.90 -17.26
CA THR A 230 10.35 10.35 -17.04
C THR A 230 11.77 10.86 -16.91
N LYS A 231 12.21 11.72 -17.84
CA LYS A 231 13.60 12.20 -17.93
C LYS A 231 14.15 12.78 -16.62
N THR A 232 13.36 13.62 -15.96
CA THR A 232 13.73 14.23 -14.66
C THR A 232 13.89 13.20 -13.54
N ASP A 233 13.04 12.18 -13.52
CA ASP A 233 13.09 11.12 -12.50
C ASP A 233 14.28 10.19 -12.76
N LEU A 234 14.54 9.81 -14.04
CA LEU A 234 15.69 9.01 -14.43
C LEU A 234 17.01 9.71 -14.07
N LYS A 235 17.10 11.02 -14.35
CA LYS A 235 18.26 11.84 -13.96
C LYS A 235 18.55 11.75 -12.48
N LYS A 236 17.53 11.93 -11.63
CA LYS A 236 17.66 11.86 -10.17
C LYS A 236 18.07 10.46 -9.69
N ILE A 237 17.46 9.41 -10.26
CA ILE A 237 17.81 8.02 -9.95
C ILE A 237 19.29 7.77 -10.23
N ILE A 238 19.75 8.07 -11.45
CA ILE A 238 21.13 7.77 -11.87
C ILE A 238 22.13 8.58 -11.07
N ILE A 239 21.90 9.88 -10.87
CA ILE A 239 22.79 10.73 -10.05
C ILE A 239 22.89 10.16 -8.65
N ASN A 240 21.78 9.81 -8.02
CA ASN A 240 21.78 9.30 -6.66
C ASN A 240 22.51 7.96 -6.52
N LEU A 241 22.35 7.05 -7.50
CA LEU A 241 23.06 5.77 -7.53
C LEU A 241 24.57 5.98 -7.75
N LEU A 242 24.95 6.86 -8.65
CA LEU A 242 26.36 7.15 -8.94
C LEU A 242 27.04 7.90 -7.79
N ASP A 243 26.37 8.87 -7.16
CA ASP A 243 26.88 9.57 -5.97
C ASP A 243 27.13 8.59 -4.82
N ASN A 244 26.22 7.65 -4.59
CA ASN A 244 26.43 6.60 -3.60
C ASN A 244 27.64 5.73 -3.97
N SER A 245 27.76 5.30 -5.21
CA SER A 245 28.91 4.52 -5.67
C SER A 245 30.25 5.29 -5.54
N ILE A 246 30.25 6.59 -5.86
CA ILE A 246 31.44 7.46 -5.65
C ILE A 246 31.82 7.56 -4.18
N LYS A 247 30.87 7.73 -3.27
CA LYS A 247 31.09 7.82 -1.82
C LYS A 247 31.73 6.56 -1.23
N PHE A 248 31.36 5.38 -1.76
CA PHE A 248 31.78 4.09 -1.19
C PHE A 248 32.90 3.40 -2.00
N THR A 249 33.33 3.99 -3.11
CA THR A 249 34.47 3.50 -3.92
C THR A 249 35.68 4.42 -3.76
N THR A 250 36.67 3.97 -3.01
CA THR A 250 37.90 4.75 -2.81
C THR A 250 38.89 4.59 -3.95
N LYS A 251 38.86 3.46 -4.68
CA LYS A 251 39.70 3.16 -5.83
C LYS A 251 39.03 2.11 -6.71
N GLY A 252 39.07 2.30 -8.03
CA GLY A 252 38.52 1.34 -8.99
C GLY A 252 37.61 1.96 -10.00
N SER A 253 36.47 1.30 -10.31
CA SER A 253 35.56 1.76 -11.36
C SER A 253 34.10 1.68 -10.91
N ILE A 254 33.30 2.58 -11.50
CA ILE A 254 31.84 2.59 -11.41
C ILE A 254 31.32 2.47 -12.84
N THR A 255 30.53 1.44 -13.10
CA THR A 255 30.00 1.14 -14.42
C THR A 255 28.50 1.28 -14.46
N ILE A 256 27.97 1.95 -15.48
CA ILE A 256 26.54 1.98 -15.79
C ILE A 256 26.32 1.27 -17.13
N ALA A 257 25.35 0.33 -17.18
CA ALA A 257 25.08 -0.53 -18.31
C ALA A 257 23.59 -0.85 -18.42
N LEU A 258 23.15 -1.28 -19.61
CA LEU A 258 21.83 -1.88 -19.82
C LEU A 258 22.01 -3.39 -20.07
N GLU A 259 21.55 -4.24 -19.16
CA GLU A 259 21.62 -5.70 -19.27
C GLU A 259 20.20 -6.28 -19.16
N ASN A 260 19.78 -7.07 -20.15
CA ASN A 260 18.45 -7.70 -20.16
C ASN A 260 17.32 -6.71 -19.88
N ASN A 261 17.35 -5.55 -20.51
CA ASN A 261 16.38 -4.46 -20.35
C ASN A 261 16.37 -3.81 -18.96
N SER A 262 17.35 -4.10 -18.11
CA SER A 262 17.51 -3.53 -16.78
C SER A 262 18.70 -2.57 -16.77
N LEU A 263 18.50 -1.37 -16.23
CA LEU A 263 19.57 -0.41 -16.05
C LEU A 263 20.37 -0.79 -14.79
N ILE A 264 21.65 -1.03 -14.96
CA ILE A 264 22.54 -1.49 -13.91
C ILE A 264 23.55 -0.41 -13.56
N VAL A 265 23.73 -0.18 -12.28
CA VAL A 265 24.85 0.57 -11.72
C VAL A 265 25.63 -0.37 -10.80
N GLN A 266 26.91 -0.54 -11.10
CA GLN A 266 27.82 -1.38 -10.31
C GLN A 266 29.13 -0.66 -10.04
N ASP A 267 29.67 -0.88 -8.85
CA ASP A 267 30.95 -0.35 -8.43
C ASP A 267 31.89 -1.45 -7.91
N THR A 268 33.16 -1.09 -7.72
CA THR A 268 34.20 -1.96 -7.15
C THR A 268 34.52 -1.56 -5.70
N GLY A 269 33.61 -0.85 -5.04
CA GLY A 269 33.79 -0.35 -3.69
C GLY A 269 33.44 -1.37 -2.59
N THR A 270 32.90 -0.88 -1.49
CA THR A 270 32.52 -1.72 -0.35
C THR A 270 31.25 -2.49 -0.66
N SER A 271 31.27 -3.82 -0.53
CA SER A 271 30.10 -4.66 -0.67
C SER A 271 29.16 -4.53 0.55
N ILE A 272 27.88 -4.79 0.35
CA ILE A 272 26.84 -4.79 1.39
C ILE A 272 26.48 -6.24 1.74
N GLU A 273 26.24 -6.50 3.02
CA GLU A 273 25.74 -7.81 3.45
C GLU A 273 24.35 -8.09 2.92
N THR A 274 24.05 -9.34 2.56
CA THR A 274 22.75 -9.75 1.99
C THR A 274 21.55 -9.32 2.84
N LYS A 275 21.69 -9.36 4.17
CA LYS A 275 20.62 -8.96 5.11
C LYS A 275 20.29 -7.47 5.07
N GLU A 276 21.21 -6.65 4.56
CA GLU A 276 21.05 -5.19 4.46
C GLU A 276 20.43 -4.75 3.14
N CYS A 277 20.50 -5.60 2.10
CA CYS A 277 20.02 -5.27 0.76
C CYS A 277 18.55 -4.86 0.66
N GLU A 278 17.69 -5.34 1.55
CA GLU A 278 16.28 -4.92 1.60
C GLU A 278 16.12 -3.63 2.41
N LYS A 279 16.94 -3.44 3.44
CA LYS A 279 16.82 -2.32 4.38
C LYS A 279 17.34 -1.01 3.82
N ILE A 280 18.37 -1.06 2.95
CA ILE A 280 18.97 0.16 2.36
C ILE A 280 17.98 1.02 1.56
N PHE A 281 16.83 0.46 1.18
CA PHE A 281 15.75 1.18 0.52
C PHE A 281 14.73 1.80 1.49
N GLN A 282 14.89 1.58 2.80
CA GLN A 282 14.05 2.23 3.81
C GLN A 282 14.52 3.67 4.03
N PRO A 283 13.59 4.63 4.17
CA PRO A 283 13.97 6.02 4.47
C PRO A 283 14.81 6.12 5.74
N PHE A 284 15.80 6.99 5.78
CA PHE A 284 16.72 7.24 6.91
C PHE A 284 17.55 6.02 7.35
N TYR A 285 17.58 4.95 6.57
CA TYR A 285 18.41 3.80 6.87
C TYR A 285 19.84 4.02 6.38
N THR A 286 20.82 3.79 7.26
CA THR A 286 22.25 3.81 6.95
C THR A 286 22.92 2.57 7.54
N VAL A 287 23.81 1.92 6.78
CA VAL A 287 24.51 0.69 7.21
C VAL A 287 25.48 0.97 8.36
N ASP A 288 26.03 2.17 8.45
CA ASP A 288 26.98 2.61 9.46
C ASP A 288 26.51 3.88 10.17
N GLU A 289 25.91 3.74 11.34
CA GLU A 289 25.53 4.89 12.20
C GLU A 289 26.76 5.65 12.76
N SER A 290 27.95 5.03 12.78
CA SER A 290 29.15 5.54 13.42
C SER A 290 30.08 6.34 12.52
N LYS A 291 29.94 6.25 11.20
CA LYS A 291 30.83 6.95 10.24
C LYS A 291 30.29 8.32 9.89
N ASN A 292 31.20 9.33 10.02
CA ASN A 292 31.05 10.74 9.65
C ASN A 292 29.76 11.03 8.84
N ARG A 293 28.84 11.77 9.45
CA ARG A 293 27.60 12.28 8.81
C ARG A 293 27.82 12.86 7.41
N LEU A 294 29.02 13.42 7.16
CA LEU A 294 29.46 13.95 5.88
C LEU A 294 29.56 12.90 4.76
N LYS A 295 29.85 11.62 5.10
CA LYS A 295 30.03 10.57 4.10
C LYS A 295 28.80 9.70 3.90
N SER A 296 27.94 9.54 4.91
CA SER A 296 26.80 8.62 4.81
C SER A 296 25.54 9.22 4.17
N GLY A 297 25.39 10.56 4.20
CA GLY A 297 24.13 11.21 3.77
C GLY A 297 22.96 10.91 4.72
N PHE A 298 21.75 11.34 4.37
CA PHE A 298 20.56 11.23 5.24
C PHE A 298 19.83 9.88 5.16
N GLY A 299 20.31 8.92 4.38
CA GLY A 299 19.61 7.64 4.16
C GLY A 299 18.31 7.77 3.38
N LEU A 300 18.08 8.91 2.70
CA LEU A 300 16.89 9.15 1.88
C LEU A 300 17.08 8.83 0.40
N GLY A 301 18.33 8.87 -0.09
CA GLY A 301 18.62 8.76 -1.49
C GLY A 301 18.07 7.47 -2.14
N LEU A 302 18.38 6.29 -1.59
CA LEU A 302 17.88 5.03 -2.15
C LEU A 302 16.38 4.86 -1.98
N ALA A 303 15.77 5.41 -0.93
CA ALA A 303 14.32 5.45 -0.75
C ALA A 303 13.64 6.33 -1.82
N ILE A 304 14.19 7.52 -2.11
CA ILE A 304 13.74 8.38 -3.22
C ILE A 304 13.86 7.62 -4.55
N THR A 305 14.99 6.96 -4.78
CA THR A 305 15.24 6.18 -6.00
C THR A 305 14.19 5.07 -6.17
N LYS A 306 13.84 4.34 -5.09
CA LYS A 306 12.79 3.32 -5.08
C LYS A 306 11.43 3.89 -5.46
N ASN A 307 11.02 5.01 -4.84
CA ASN A 307 9.74 5.65 -5.13
C ASN A 307 9.66 6.14 -6.59
N LEU A 308 10.73 6.78 -7.10
CA LEU A 308 10.79 7.24 -8.47
C LEU A 308 10.78 6.09 -9.48
N ALA A 309 11.44 4.97 -9.15
CA ALA A 309 11.40 3.75 -9.96
C ALA A 309 9.97 3.20 -10.03
N GLN A 310 9.32 2.97 -8.89
CA GLN A 310 7.94 2.48 -8.81
C GLN A 310 6.94 3.38 -9.54
N LYS A 311 7.09 4.68 -9.42
CA LYS A 311 6.30 5.70 -10.13
C LYS A 311 6.39 5.58 -11.65
N ASN A 312 7.49 5.03 -12.17
CA ASN A 312 7.73 4.82 -13.60
C ASN A 312 7.53 3.37 -14.05
N ASP A 313 6.94 2.48 -13.23
CA ASP A 313 6.72 1.04 -13.45
C ASP A 313 8.03 0.23 -13.52
N TYR A 314 8.97 0.60 -12.63
CA TYR A 314 10.22 -0.12 -12.43
C TYR A 314 10.37 -0.52 -10.96
N SER A 315 11.15 -1.56 -10.71
CA SER A 315 11.59 -1.97 -9.38
C SER A 315 13.09 -1.85 -9.23
N LEU A 316 13.58 -1.72 -8.00
CA LEU A 316 15.01 -1.75 -7.67
C LEU A 316 15.35 -3.07 -7.00
N ALA A 317 16.46 -3.67 -7.41
CA ALA A 317 17.02 -4.86 -6.79
C ALA A 317 18.52 -4.69 -6.54
N CYS A 318 18.97 -5.13 -5.38
CA CYS A 318 20.36 -5.25 -5.02
C CYS A 318 20.85 -6.66 -5.41
N ASP A 319 21.96 -6.76 -6.12
CA ASP A 319 22.53 -8.05 -6.51
C ASP A 319 23.42 -8.61 -5.38
N THR A 320 22.85 -9.49 -4.57
CA THR A 320 23.54 -10.13 -3.43
C THR A 320 24.63 -11.13 -3.84
N LYS A 321 24.70 -11.51 -5.13
CA LYS A 321 25.72 -12.42 -5.68
C LYS A 321 26.96 -11.68 -6.17
N TYR A 322 26.86 -10.37 -6.38
CA TYR A 322 27.98 -9.56 -6.80
C TYR A 322 28.91 -9.30 -5.62
N LYS A 323 30.13 -9.84 -5.69
CA LYS A 323 31.09 -9.80 -4.56
C LYS A 323 32.24 -8.78 -4.74
N ASN A 324 32.33 -8.15 -5.90
CA ASN A 324 33.44 -7.25 -6.22
C ASN A 324 33.14 -5.78 -5.86
N GLY A 325 32.09 -5.53 -5.09
CA GLY A 325 31.58 -4.20 -4.74
C GLY A 325 30.07 -4.23 -4.53
N PHE A 326 29.38 -3.21 -5.01
CA PHE A 326 27.94 -3.09 -4.92
C PHE A 326 27.30 -2.99 -6.30
N LYS A 327 26.16 -3.67 -6.50
CA LYS A 327 25.44 -3.68 -7.79
C LYS A 327 23.94 -3.51 -7.54
N ILE A 328 23.35 -2.50 -8.17
CA ILE A 328 21.89 -2.23 -8.17
C ILE A 328 21.37 -2.35 -9.61
N ALA A 329 20.22 -2.97 -9.77
CA ALA A 329 19.47 -3.07 -11.00
C ALA A 329 18.13 -2.33 -10.91
N LEU A 330 17.82 -1.49 -11.89
CA LEU A 330 16.50 -0.90 -12.14
C LEU A 330 15.80 -1.75 -13.19
N ILE A 331 14.79 -2.51 -12.78
CA ILE A 331 14.15 -3.60 -13.52
C ILE A 331 12.74 -3.16 -13.93
N PRO A 332 12.33 -3.24 -15.21
CA PRO A 332 10.95 -2.97 -15.62
C PRO A 332 9.98 -3.98 -15.00
N GLN A 333 8.78 -3.51 -14.60
CA GLN A 333 7.71 -4.34 -14.05
C GLN A 333 6.71 -4.78 -15.13
#